data_97cd5f85c2ddb8705d1265f69e522e80
#
_entry.id   97cd5f85c2ddb8705d1265f69e522e80
#
_cell.length_a   1.000
_cell.length_b   1.000
_cell.length_c   1.000
_cell.angle_alpha   90.00
_cell.angle_beta   90.00
_cell.angle_gamma   90.00
#
_symmetry.space_group_name_H-M   'P 1'
#
loop_
_entity.id
_entity.type
_entity.pdbx_description
1 polymer ?
#
loop_
_entity_poly.entity_id
_entity_poly.type
_entity_poly.pdbx_seq_one_letter_code
_entity_poly.pdbx_strand_id
1 'polypeptide(L)'
;MTTIDVNRSGLLASIRRWATARDDVRALVQTGSLVRHDGLSDEFSDLDIEIVSRDPALLIESDAWIYEIGHPITILHLDAEDGQEWSTRLVIFEEGIKVDFTLAGLQRLESMSGTSGLDPLYERGYSVLLDKDGLTKELRPPSFAFSLRSFPSEEHFRERVEEFWFEAFHVPRYLARNELFLVKQRDWTMKELLLEMMEWHAIARSGGSIDVWHTGKGLRTWTESATWTELQETFGRFDAQDARRAHDRTTQLYSRLAREVAGMKGWTYPHRVEELISALDPAKQSGRQ
;
A
#
# COMPACT_ATOMS: atom_id res chain seq x y z
N MET A 1 10.26 -0.60 27.31
CA MET A 1 10.27 -1.84 26.52
C MET A 1 8.96 -2.54 26.82
N THR A 2 8.07 -2.63 25.85
CA THR A 2 6.75 -3.28 26.02
C THR A 2 6.92 -4.80 25.98
N THR A 3 5.87 -5.55 26.39
CA THR A 3 5.84 -7.02 26.24
C THR A 3 5.99 -7.42 24.78
N ILE A 4 5.40 -6.65 23.86
CA ILE A 4 5.50 -6.86 22.42
C ILE A 4 6.93 -6.69 21.92
N ASP A 5 7.68 -5.71 22.41
CA ASP A 5 9.10 -5.52 22.04
C ASP A 5 9.96 -6.70 22.48
N VAL A 6 9.69 -7.25 23.65
CA VAL A 6 10.40 -8.45 24.17
C VAL A 6 10.08 -9.65 23.28
N ASN A 7 8.83 -9.88 22.95
CA ASN A 7 8.39 -10.97 22.09
C ASN A 7 8.98 -10.86 20.69
N ARG A 8 8.95 -9.65 20.10
CA ARG A 8 9.52 -9.37 18.78
C ARG A 8 11.02 -9.66 18.74
N SER A 9 11.76 -9.22 19.75
CA SER A 9 13.19 -9.49 19.86
C SER A 9 13.48 -10.99 20.03
N GLY A 10 12.66 -11.70 20.78
CA GLY A 10 12.76 -13.15 20.96
C GLY A 10 12.51 -13.89 19.65
N LEU A 11 11.46 -13.55 18.91
CA LEU A 11 11.15 -14.14 17.61
C LEU A 11 12.24 -13.85 16.58
N LEU A 12 12.75 -12.63 16.53
CA LEU A 12 13.87 -12.27 15.64
C LEU A 12 15.13 -13.09 15.94
N ALA A 13 15.42 -13.35 17.22
CA ALA A 13 16.52 -14.23 17.62
C ALA A 13 16.28 -15.68 17.18
N SER A 14 15.02 -16.17 17.21
CA SER A 14 14.65 -17.50 16.69
C SER A 14 14.82 -17.60 15.18
N ILE A 15 14.39 -16.59 14.42
CA ILE A 15 14.58 -16.49 12.96
C ILE A 15 16.09 -16.56 12.62
N ARG A 16 16.91 -15.78 13.31
CA ARG A 16 18.36 -15.78 13.08
C ARG A 16 19.00 -17.12 13.40
N ARG A 17 18.60 -17.77 14.50
CA ARG A 17 19.10 -19.10 14.91
C ARG A 17 18.75 -20.16 13.87
N TRP A 18 17.49 -20.18 13.45
CA TRP A 18 17.01 -21.08 12.40
C TRP A 18 17.80 -20.89 11.09
N ALA A 19 17.93 -19.66 10.61
CA ALA A 19 18.65 -19.36 9.37
C ALA A 19 20.14 -19.69 9.47
N THR A 20 20.75 -19.50 10.64
CA THR A 20 22.18 -19.84 10.86
C THR A 20 22.42 -21.34 10.70
N ALA A 21 21.47 -22.18 11.15
CA ALA A 21 21.59 -23.65 11.09
C ALA A 21 21.34 -24.25 9.68
N ARG A 22 20.76 -23.49 8.76
CA ARG A 22 20.39 -23.96 7.41
C ARG A 22 21.43 -23.56 6.37
N ASP A 23 21.96 -24.55 5.63
CA ASP A 23 22.96 -24.29 4.59
C ASP A 23 22.41 -23.63 3.33
N ASP A 24 21.12 -23.84 3.03
CA ASP A 24 20.44 -23.22 1.89
C ASP A 24 20.19 -21.71 2.10
N VAL A 25 19.99 -21.26 3.34
CA VAL A 25 19.83 -19.83 3.67
C VAL A 25 21.19 -19.14 3.75
N ARG A 26 21.40 -18.09 2.96
CA ARG A 26 22.70 -17.41 2.84
C ARG A 26 22.72 -16.05 3.48
N ALA A 27 21.60 -15.30 3.41
CA ALA A 27 21.47 -14.03 4.11
C ALA A 27 20.05 -13.85 4.66
N LEU A 28 19.94 -13.02 5.71
CA LEU A 28 18.70 -12.43 6.20
C LEU A 28 18.87 -10.93 6.19
N VAL A 29 17.90 -10.25 5.60
CA VAL A 29 17.86 -8.79 5.59
C VAL A 29 16.51 -8.34 6.13
N GLN A 30 16.53 -7.46 7.10
CA GLN A 30 15.33 -6.80 7.60
C GLN A 30 15.12 -5.51 6.82
N THR A 31 13.90 -5.30 6.36
CA THR A 31 13.43 -4.09 5.69
C THR A 31 12.24 -3.47 6.45
N GLY A 32 11.44 -2.65 5.79
CA GLY A 32 10.19 -2.16 6.35
C GLY A 32 10.33 -1.07 7.41
N SER A 33 9.25 -0.87 8.19
CA SER A 33 9.11 0.29 9.08
C SER A 33 10.11 0.31 10.24
N LEU A 34 10.55 -0.86 10.72
CA LEU A 34 11.43 -0.97 11.88
C LEU A 34 12.89 -0.55 11.60
N VAL A 35 13.27 -0.48 10.32
CA VAL A 35 14.63 -0.06 9.91
C VAL A 35 14.67 1.30 9.23
N ARG A 36 13.50 1.94 9.04
CA ARG A 36 13.41 3.30 8.51
C ARG A 36 13.68 4.34 9.58
N HIS A 37 14.06 5.53 9.14
CA HIS A 37 14.27 6.69 10.01
C HIS A 37 13.13 7.73 9.90
N ASP A 38 11.95 7.30 9.46
CA ASP A 38 10.77 8.18 9.26
C ASP A 38 9.95 8.42 10.55
N GLY A 39 10.28 7.74 11.64
CA GLY A 39 9.57 7.87 12.91
C GLY A 39 8.17 7.28 12.94
N LEU A 40 7.80 6.48 11.92
CA LEU A 40 6.47 5.87 11.80
C LEU A 40 6.40 4.44 12.35
N SER A 41 7.51 3.90 12.88
CA SER A 41 7.51 2.61 13.55
C SER A 41 6.97 2.71 14.97
N ASP A 42 6.19 1.72 15.39
CA ASP A 42 5.61 1.62 16.73
C ASP A 42 5.59 0.16 17.22
N GLU A 43 4.90 -0.08 18.34
CA GLU A 43 4.75 -1.41 18.91
C GLU A 43 3.93 -2.37 18.01
N PHE A 44 3.11 -1.86 17.08
CA PHE A 44 2.31 -2.64 16.15
C PHE A 44 3.00 -2.89 14.81
N SER A 45 4.23 -2.39 14.64
CA SER A 45 4.98 -2.60 13.41
C SER A 45 5.39 -4.06 13.23
N ASP A 46 5.18 -4.58 12.03
CA ASP A 46 5.53 -5.93 11.60
C ASP A 46 7.05 -6.13 11.48
N LEU A 47 7.49 -7.37 11.41
CA LEU A 47 8.84 -7.73 11.00
C LEU A 47 8.82 -8.04 9.49
N ASP A 48 9.52 -7.26 8.70
CA ASP A 48 9.70 -7.50 7.26
C ASP A 48 11.09 -8.15 7.06
N ILE A 49 11.14 -9.45 6.74
CA ILE A 49 12.38 -10.24 6.66
C ILE A 49 12.53 -10.84 5.27
N GLU A 50 13.57 -10.45 4.55
CA GLU A 50 13.97 -11.14 3.33
C GLU A 50 14.89 -12.30 3.67
N ILE A 51 14.49 -13.51 3.25
CA ILE A 51 15.29 -14.74 3.32
C ILE A 51 15.92 -14.94 1.96
N VAL A 52 17.24 -14.78 1.90
CA VAL A 52 18.00 -15.00 0.67
C VAL A 52 18.58 -16.41 0.69
N SER A 53 18.10 -17.26 -0.21
CA SER A 53 18.45 -18.69 -0.28
C SER A 53 19.14 -19.01 -1.61
N ARG A 54 19.98 -20.07 -1.60
CA ARG A 54 20.51 -20.67 -2.84
C ARG A 54 19.43 -21.38 -3.64
N ASP A 55 18.43 -21.91 -2.94
CA ASP A 55 17.28 -22.57 -3.52
C ASP A 55 16.00 -22.14 -2.79
N PRO A 56 15.39 -21.02 -3.18
CA PRO A 56 14.17 -20.55 -2.55
C PRO A 56 12.97 -21.48 -2.76
N ALA A 57 13.00 -22.37 -3.76
CA ALA A 57 11.92 -23.33 -4.02
C ALA A 57 11.69 -24.23 -2.80
N LEU A 58 12.73 -24.62 -2.08
CA LEU A 58 12.60 -25.43 -0.85
C LEU A 58 11.77 -24.75 0.24
N LEU A 59 11.79 -23.43 0.30
CA LEU A 59 11.02 -22.63 1.26
C LEU A 59 9.60 -22.32 0.74
N ILE A 60 9.44 -22.28 -0.59
CA ILE A 60 8.16 -22.01 -1.24
C ILE A 60 7.27 -23.26 -1.23
N GLU A 61 7.84 -24.43 -1.48
CA GLU A 61 7.11 -25.70 -1.58
C GLU A 61 6.56 -26.21 -0.24
N SER A 62 7.13 -25.78 0.89
CA SER A 62 6.72 -26.24 2.21
C SER A 62 6.90 -25.19 3.29
N ASP A 63 5.87 -24.97 4.09
CA ASP A 63 5.90 -24.08 5.26
C ASP A 63 6.47 -24.72 6.53
N ALA A 64 6.97 -25.97 6.48
CA ALA A 64 7.50 -26.68 7.64
C ALA A 64 8.58 -25.88 8.39
N TRP A 65 9.37 -25.11 7.69
CA TRP A 65 10.42 -24.26 8.25
C TRP A 65 9.88 -23.14 9.18
N ILE A 66 8.65 -22.68 8.96
CA ILE A 66 8.03 -21.64 9.80
C ILE A 66 7.79 -22.20 11.21
N TYR A 67 7.38 -23.46 11.32
CA TYR A 67 7.18 -24.15 12.59
C TYR A 67 8.49 -24.44 13.35
N GLU A 68 9.63 -24.44 12.66
CA GLU A 68 10.94 -24.51 13.30
C GLU A 68 11.34 -23.18 13.97
N ILE A 69 10.77 -22.07 13.51
CA ILE A 69 10.99 -20.73 14.06
C ILE A 69 10.13 -20.47 15.30
N GLY A 70 8.85 -20.83 15.24
CA GLY A 70 7.87 -20.57 16.29
C GLY A 70 6.53 -21.26 16.02
N HIS A 71 5.50 -20.82 16.71
CA HIS A 71 4.14 -21.36 16.57
C HIS A 71 3.27 -20.42 15.75
N PRO A 72 3.08 -20.64 14.42
CA PRO A 72 2.22 -19.80 13.61
C PRO A 72 0.75 -20.06 13.92
N ILE A 73 -0.04 -18.99 14.07
CA ILE A 73 -1.51 -19.03 14.14
C ILE A 73 -2.08 -19.14 12.73
N THR A 74 -1.51 -18.40 11.78
CA THR A 74 -1.94 -18.39 10.37
C THR A 74 -0.78 -18.04 9.45
N ILE A 75 -0.83 -18.59 8.25
CA ILE A 75 0.12 -18.34 7.17
C ILE A 75 -0.70 -18.00 5.93
N LEU A 76 -0.44 -16.85 5.34
CA LEU A 76 -1.00 -16.44 4.05
C LEU A 76 0.11 -16.39 3.02
N HIS A 77 -0.14 -16.99 1.87
CA HIS A 77 0.78 -17.03 0.74
C HIS A 77 0.47 -15.88 -0.21
N LEU A 78 1.50 -15.18 -0.64
CA LEU A 78 1.46 -14.25 -1.76
C LEU A 78 2.56 -14.68 -2.72
N ASP A 79 2.18 -15.07 -3.92
CA ASP A 79 3.08 -15.60 -4.93
C ASP A 79 3.01 -14.76 -6.22
N ALA A 80 3.66 -15.20 -7.28
CA ALA A 80 3.71 -14.48 -8.55
C ALA A 80 2.31 -14.25 -9.17
N GLU A 81 1.37 -15.17 -8.93
CA GLU A 81 -0.04 -15.05 -9.36
C GLU A 81 -0.75 -13.88 -8.69
N ASP A 82 -0.29 -13.48 -7.50
CA ASP A 82 -0.77 -12.31 -6.74
C ASP A 82 -0.02 -11.01 -7.12
N GLY A 83 0.81 -11.05 -8.18
CA GLY A 83 1.59 -9.90 -8.65
C GLY A 83 2.86 -9.63 -7.84
N GLN A 84 3.35 -10.60 -7.06
CA GLN A 84 4.59 -10.48 -6.31
C GLN A 84 5.79 -10.83 -7.19
N GLU A 85 6.86 -10.05 -7.08
CA GLU A 85 8.16 -10.39 -7.71
C GLU A 85 8.80 -11.60 -7.01
N TRP A 86 8.63 -11.69 -5.68
CA TRP A 86 9.15 -12.74 -4.83
C TRP A 86 8.02 -13.35 -4.01
N SER A 87 7.99 -14.68 -3.92
CA SER A 87 7.04 -15.37 -3.04
C SER A 87 7.16 -14.86 -1.61
N THR A 88 6.04 -14.62 -0.95
CA THR A 88 6.00 -14.08 0.40
C THR A 88 5.11 -14.95 1.29
N ARG A 89 5.50 -15.12 2.54
CA ARG A 89 4.70 -15.75 3.59
C ARG A 89 4.38 -14.71 4.66
N LEU A 90 3.10 -14.35 4.77
CA LEU A 90 2.63 -13.46 5.83
C LEU A 90 2.21 -14.32 7.01
N VAL A 91 2.94 -14.24 8.10
CA VAL A 91 2.77 -15.15 9.25
C VAL A 91 2.42 -14.39 10.50
N ILE A 92 1.37 -14.81 11.20
CA ILE A 92 1.06 -14.31 12.55
C ILE A 92 1.44 -15.42 13.53
N PHE A 93 2.33 -15.12 14.47
CA PHE A 93 2.77 -16.05 15.52
C PHE A 93 1.96 -15.88 16.82
N GLU A 94 1.95 -16.91 17.67
CA GLU A 94 1.20 -16.92 18.96
C GLU A 94 1.59 -15.78 19.90
N GLU A 95 2.80 -15.23 19.75
CA GLU A 95 3.28 -14.06 20.49
C GLU A 95 2.59 -12.74 20.08
N GLY A 96 1.69 -12.79 19.10
CA GLY A 96 1.01 -11.62 18.53
C GLY A 96 1.87 -10.79 17.59
N ILE A 97 2.94 -11.37 17.07
CA ILE A 97 3.85 -10.73 16.13
C ILE A 97 3.56 -11.22 14.71
N LYS A 98 3.37 -10.28 13.79
CA LYS A 98 3.32 -10.55 12.35
C LYS A 98 4.72 -10.46 11.76
N VAL A 99 5.05 -11.41 10.90
CA VAL A 99 6.28 -11.42 10.11
C VAL A 99 5.93 -11.61 8.64
N ASP A 100 6.47 -10.76 7.80
CA ASP A 100 6.39 -10.86 6.34
C ASP A 100 7.74 -11.42 5.85
N PHE A 101 7.74 -12.70 5.45
CA PHE A 101 8.92 -13.36 4.91
C PHE A 101 8.92 -13.27 3.39
N THR A 102 9.83 -12.53 2.81
CA THR A 102 10.11 -12.54 1.36
C THR A 102 11.14 -13.61 1.06
N LEU A 103 10.81 -14.54 0.16
CA LEU A 103 11.64 -15.69 -0.19
C LEU A 103 12.35 -15.42 -1.51
N ALA A 104 13.63 -15.05 -1.46
CA ALA A 104 14.37 -14.62 -2.62
C ALA A 104 15.61 -15.48 -2.90
N GLY A 105 16.03 -15.52 -4.15
CA GLY A 105 17.30 -16.13 -4.54
C GLY A 105 18.47 -15.15 -4.39
N LEU A 106 19.71 -15.60 -4.62
CA LEU A 106 20.94 -14.80 -4.49
C LEU A 106 20.91 -13.56 -5.37
N GLN A 107 20.28 -13.65 -6.55
CA GLN A 107 20.13 -12.52 -7.50
C GLN A 107 19.45 -11.31 -6.88
N ARG A 108 18.68 -11.47 -5.81
CA ARG A 108 18.03 -10.37 -5.08
C ARG A 108 19.05 -9.34 -4.58
N LEU A 109 20.15 -9.80 -4.00
CA LEU A 109 21.21 -8.91 -3.50
C LEU A 109 22.21 -8.56 -4.61
N GLU A 110 22.49 -9.51 -5.51
CA GLU A 110 23.40 -9.30 -6.64
C GLU A 110 22.93 -8.16 -7.57
N SER A 111 21.61 -8.05 -7.81
CA SER A 111 21.03 -6.99 -8.64
C SER A 111 21.21 -5.58 -8.09
N MET A 112 21.43 -5.43 -6.79
CA MET A 112 21.66 -4.16 -6.10
C MET A 112 23.14 -3.87 -5.84
N SER A 113 24.03 -4.80 -6.15
CA SER A 113 25.47 -4.68 -5.91
C SER A 113 26.15 -3.77 -6.93
N GLY A 114 27.25 -3.15 -6.53
CA GLY A 114 28.09 -2.34 -7.41
C GLY A 114 27.44 -1.04 -7.89
N THR A 115 27.35 -0.86 -9.21
CA THR A 115 26.87 0.39 -9.83
C THR A 115 25.36 0.45 -10.00
N SER A 116 24.64 -0.66 -9.85
CA SER A 116 23.19 -0.73 -10.06
C SER A 116 22.39 0.08 -9.03
N GLY A 117 22.91 0.15 -7.81
CA GLY A 117 22.27 0.87 -6.71
C GLY A 117 21.14 0.07 -6.04
N LEU A 118 20.68 0.60 -4.90
CA LEU A 118 19.59 0.00 -4.14
C LEU A 118 18.24 0.20 -4.85
N ASP A 119 17.36 -0.76 -4.69
CA ASP A 119 15.97 -0.56 -5.07
C ASP A 119 15.23 0.40 -4.10
N PRO A 120 14.00 0.85 -4.43
CA PRO A 120 13.27 1.79 -3.59
C PRO A 120 12.97 1.30 -2.17
N LEU A 121 12.88 -0.02 -1.94
CA LEU A 121 12.65 -0.59 -0.62
C LEU A 121 13.90 -0.48 0.25
N TYR A 122 15.05 -0.88 -0.30
CA TYR A 122 16.34 -0.81 0.41
C TYR A 122 16.82 0.62 0.60
N GLU A 123 16.56 1.53 -0.34
CA GLU A 123 16.87 2.97 -0.18
C GLU A 123 16.17 3.59 1.04
N ARG A 124 14.99 3.09 1.41
CA ARG A 124 14.26 3.53 2.61
C ARG A 124 14.86 3.04 3.91
N GLY A 125 15.70 2.01 3.85
CA GLY A 125 16.39 1.42 4.99
C GLY A 125 16.37 -0.10 4.97
N TYR A 126 17.50 -0.68 5.33
CA TYR A 126 17.64 -2.11 5.56
C TYR A 126 18.63 -2.39 6.67
N SER A 127 18.56 -3.59 7.26
CA SER A 127 19.51 -4.07 8.27
C SER A 127 19.89 -5.51 7.99
N VAL A 128 21.17 -5.79 7.87
CA VAL A 128 21.68 -7.15 7.65
C VAL A 128 21.68 -7.91 8.97
N LEU A 129 20.85 -8.95 9.07
CA LEU A 129 20.73 -9.79 10.26
C LEU A 129 21.68 -11.00 10.22
N LEU A 130 21.94 -11.52 9.01
CA LEU A 130 22.84 -12.64 8.73
C LEU A 130 23.39 -12.49 7.32
N ASP A 131 24.68 -12.72 7.14
CA ASP A 131 25.32 -12.81 5.83
C ASP A 131 26.48 -13.82 5.91
N LYS A 132 26.30 -15.00 5.36
CA LYS A 132 27.28 -16.09 5.44
C LYS A 132 28.36 -16.00 4.36
N ASP A 133 28.03 -15.39 3.22
CA ASP A 133 28.91 -15.37 2.04
C ASP A 133 29.45 -13.97 1.71
N GLY A 134 29.04 -12.96 2.48
CA GLY A 134 29.42 -11.56 2.22
C GLY A 134 28.67 -10.94 1.04
N LEU A 135 27.45 -11.42 0.76
CA LEU A 135 26.59 -10.96 -0.35
C LEU A 135 26.19 -9.49 -0.22
N THR A 136 26.15 -8.99 1.01
CA THR A 136 25.73 -7.62 1.30
C THR A 136 26.89 -6.61 1.33
N LYS A 137 28.13 -7.07 1.17
CA LYS A 137 29.32 -6.19 1.29
C LYS A 137 29.39 -5.08 0.26
N GLU A 138 28.87 -5.35 -0.93
CA GLU A 138 28.87 -4.41 -2.06
C GLU A 138 27.60 -3.54 -2.09
N LEU A 139 26.65 -3.73 -1.15
CA LEU A 139 25.47 -2.89 -1.05
C LEU A 139 25.88 -1.54 -0.46
N ARG A 140 25.38 -0.47 -1.08
CA ARG A 140 25.58 0.88 -0.55
C ARG A 140 24.73 1.09 0.70
N PRO A 141 25.17 1.94 1.64
CA PRO A 141 24.31 2.37 2.75
C PRO A 141 23.01 3.00 2.20
N PRO A 142 21.86 2.77 2.86
CA PRO A 142 20.61 3.38 2.46
C PRO A 142 20.68 4.90 2.62
N SER A 143 20.08 5.62 1.70
CA SER A 143 19.97 7.08 1.80
C SER A 143 18.84 7.51 2.75
N PHE A 144 17.96 6.59 3.14
CA PHE A 144 16.69 6.82 3.85
C PHE A 144 15.74 7.77 3.09
N ALA A 145 16.03 8.00 1.82
CA ALA A 145 15.17 8.76 0.94
C ALA A 145 14.03 7.88 0.42
N PHE A 146 12.88 8.48 0.23
CA PHE A 146 11.82 7.85 -0.51
C PHE A 146 11.95 8.17 -2.01
N SER A 147 11.67 7.18 -2.85
CA SER A 147 11.53 7.43 -4.27
C SER A 147 10.29 8.28 -4.50
N LEU A 148 10.47 9.39 -5.21
CA LEU A 148 9.33 10.17 -5.68
C LEU A 148 8.47 9.24 -6.54
N ARG A 149 7.18 9.07 -6.19
CA ARG A 149 6.24 8.43 -7.11
C ARG A 149 6.22 9.22 -8.40
N SER A 150 6.34 8.53 -9.53
CA SER A 150 6.17 9.17 -10.82
C SER A 150 4.77 9.76 -10.90
N PHE A 151 4.68 11.05 -11.21
CA PHE A 151 3.39 11.65 -11.46
C PHE A 151 2.80 11.03 -12.74
N PRO A 152 1.48 10.81 -12.83
CA PRO A 152 0.89 10.20 -14.01
C PRO A 152 1.08 11.09 -15.27
N SER A 153 0.89 10.51 -16.44
CA SER A 153 0.70 11.29 -17.68
C SER A 153 -0.68 11.96 -17.65
N GLU A 154 -0.89 13.02 -18.47
CA GLU A 154 -2.20 13.62 -18.63
C GLU A 154 -3.26 12.63 -19.12
N GLU A 155 -2.85 11.69 -19.99
CA GLU A 155 -3.72 10.64 -20.50
C GLU A 155 -4.18 9.72 -19.37
N HIS A 156 -3.24 9.22 -18.54
CA HIS A 156 -3.58 8.38 -17.40
C HIS A 156 -4.44 9.10 -16.35
N PHE A 157 -4.13 10.38 -16.06
CA PHE A 157 -4.99 11.21 -15.21
C PHE A 157 -6.43 11.28 -15.74
N ARG A 158 -6.61 11.50 -17.05
CA ARG A 158 -7.93 11.57 -17.68
C ARG A 158 -8.67 10.24 -17.58
N GLU A 159 -7.99 9.12 -17.87
CA GLU A 159 -8.56 7.77 -17.73
C GLU A 159 -9.08 7.51 -16.32
N ARG A 160 -8.30 7.87 -15.29
CA ARG A 160 -8.72 7.69 -13.88
C ARG A 160 -9.89 8.59 -13.51
N VAL A 161 -9.96 9.82 -14.02
CA VAL A 161 -11.13 10.68 -13.82
C VAL A 161 -12.36 10.12 -14.51
N GLU A 162 -12.24 9.59 -15.72
CA GLU A 162 -13.35 8.95 -16.44
C GLU A 162 -13.83 7.68 -15.72
N GLU A 163 -12.91 6.85 -15.21
CA GLU A 163 -13.22 5.67 -14.41
C GLU A 163 -13.97 6.04 -13.11
N PHE A 164 -13.51 7.06 -12.39
CA PHE A 164 -14.22 7.54 -11.20
C PHE A 164 -15.67 7.91 -11.51
N TRP A 165 -15.91 8.67 -12.56
CA TRP A 165 -17.28 9.05 -12.95
C TRP A 165 -18.09 7.89 -13.47
N PHE A 166 -17.47 6.89 -14.11
CA PHE A 166 -18.13 5.64 -14.47
C PHE A 166 -18.62 4.89 -13.22
N GLU A 167 -17.80 4.78 -12.19
CA GLU A 167 -18.21 4.17 -10.93
C GLU A 167 -19.31 4.97 -10.22
N ALA A 168 -19.15 6.29 -10.16
CA ALA A 168 -20.13 7.21 -9.59
C ALA A 168 -21.52 7.12 -10.25
N PHE A 169 -21.60 6.81 -11.55
CA PHE A 169 -22.84 6.60 -12.28
C PHE A 169 -23.69 5.44 -11.72
N HIS A 170 -23.06 4.41 -11.20
CA HIS A 170 -23.76 3.21 -10.75
C HIS A 170 -24.41 3.38 -9.38
N VAL A 171 -23.80 4.13 -8.47
CA VAL A 171 -24.26 4.24 -7.08
C VAL A 171 -25.70 4.71 -6.95
N PRO A 172 -26.16 5.82 -7.58
CA PRO A 172 -27.56 6.26 -7.49
C PRO A 172 -28.55 5.24 -8.05
N ARG A 173 -28.14 4.44 -9.05
CA ARG A 173 -28.97 3.40 -9.67
C ARG A 173 -29.16 2.20 -8.76
N TYR A 174 -28.10 1.77 -8.08
CA TYR A 174 -28.19 0.70 -7.09
C TYR A 174 -28.96 1.15 -5.84
N LEU A 175 -28.83 2.43 -5.44
CA LEU A 175 -29.67 2.99 -4.38
C LEU A 175 -31.17 2.95 -4.75
N ALA A 176 -31.52 3.34 -5.98
CA ALA A 176 -32.91 3.28 -6.47
C ALA A 176 -33.48 1.85 -6.51
N ARG A 177 -32.63 0.83 -6.60
CA ARG A 177 -33.01 -0.59 -6.55
C ARG A 177 -32.92 -1.21 -5.16
N ASN A 178 -32.52 -0.43 -4.15
CA ASN A 178 -32.25 -0.90 -2.79
C ASN A 178 -31.17 -2.00 -2.72
N GLU A 179 -30.19 -1.96 -3.60
CA GLU A 179 -29.08 -2.93 -3.70
C GLU A 179 -27.85 -2.42 -2.91
N LEU A 180 -27.98 -2.25 -1.60
CA LEU A 180 -26.98 -1.58 -0.75
C LEU A 180 -25.59 -2.23 -0.77
N PHE A 181 -25.50 -3.56 -0.94
CA PHE A 181 -24.20 -4.22 -1.03
C PHE A 181 -23.42 -3.80 -2.29
N LEU A 182 -24.11 -3.73 -3.44
CA LEU A 182 -23.52 -3.23 -4.67
C LEU A 182 -23.13 -1.74 -4.57
N VAL A 183 -23.95 -0.94 -3.86
CA VAL A 183 -23.60 0.46 -3.54
C VAL A 183 -22.26 0.52 -2.82
N LYS A 184 -22.05 -0.30 -1.76
CA LYS A 184 -20.82 -0.31 -0.99
C LYS A 184 -19.62 -0.81 -1.78
N GLN A 185 -19.81 -1.79 -2.67
CA GLN A 185 -18.76 -2.28 -3.54
C GLN A 185 -18.26 -1.17 -4.49
N ARG A 186 -19.19 -0.45 -5.15
CA ARG A 186 -18.82 0.68 -6.01
C ARG A 186 -18.23 1.85 -5.21
N ASP A 187 -18.80 2.14 -4.05
CA ASP A 187 -18.26 3.17 -3.15
C ASP A 187 -16.82 2.87 -2.75
N TRP A 188 -16.46 1.58 -2.54
CA TRP A 188 -15.08 1.20 -2.24
C TRP A 188 -14.13 1.47 -3.42
N THR A 189 -14.50 1.08 -4.63
CA THR A 189 -13.71 1.41 -5.84
C THR A 189 -13.53 2.93 -5.99
N MET A 190 -14.60 3.71 -5.74
CA MET A 190 -14.50 5.17 -5.73
C MET A 190 -13.54 5.69 -4.64
N LYS A 191 -13.42 5.02 -3.48
CA LYS A 191 -12.46 5.38 -2.42
C LYS A 191 -11.02 5.11 -2.83
N GLU A 192 -10.76 4.02 -3.56
CA GLU A 192 -9.44 3.71 -4.10
C GLU A 192 -9.00 4.78 -5.10
N LEU A 193 -9.89 5.16 -6.03
CA LEU A 193 -9.65 6.25 -6.97
C LEU A 193 -9.51 7.62 -6.29
N LEU A 194 -10.27 7.86 -5.23
CA LEU A 194 -10.14 9.08 -4.43
C LEU A 194 -8.79 9.14 -3.70
N LEU A 195 -8.33 8.03 -3.12
CA LEU A 195 -7.03 7.96 -2.47
C LEU A 195 -5.91 8.26 -3.46
N GLU A 196 -5.95 7.67 -4.65
CA GLU A 196 -4.97 7.94 -5.71
C GLU A 196 -4.97 9.44 -6.10
N MET A 197 -6.14 10.04 -6.26
CA MET A 197 -6.26 11.48 -6.55
C MET A 197 -5.74 12.34 -5.40
N MET A 198 -5.95 11.95 -4.15
CA MET A 198 -5.38 12.63 -2.98
C MET A 198 -3.85 12.55 -2.95
N GLU A 199 -3.28 11.41 -3.32
CA GLU A 199 -1.83 11.23 -3.45
C GLU A 199 -1.28 12.16 -4.53
N TRP A 200 -1.88 12.20 -5.71
CA TRP A 200 -1.49 13.11 -6.80
C TRP A 200 -1.61 14.57 -6.39
N HIS A 201 -2.67 14.93 -5.70
CA HIS A 201 -2.86 16.28 -5.20
C HIS A 201 -1.76 16.68 -4.22
N ALA A 202 -1.42 15.81 -3.26
CA ALA A 202 -0.36 16.06 -2.29
C ALA A 202 1.02 16.19 -2.96
N ILE A 203 1.35 15.31 -3.92
CA ILE A 203 2.58 15.35 -4.70
C ILE A 203 2.66 16.65 -5.52
N ALA A 204 1.58 17.03 -6.22
CA ALA A 204 1.56 18.24 -7.04
C ALA A 204 1.79 19.51 -6.20
N ARG A 205 1.15 19.60 -5.04
CA ARG A 205 1.27 20.74 -4.13
C ARG A 205 2.64 20.88 -3.49
N SER A 206 3.26 19.75 -3.13
CA SER A 206 4.55 19.73 -2.46
C SER A 206 5.74 19.81 -3.42
N GLY A 207 5.50 19.82 -4.72
CA GLY A 207 6.58 19.71 -5.70
C GLY A 207 7.31 18.36 -5.64
N GLY A 208 6.63 17.30 -5.13
CA GLY A 208 7.19 15.96 -4.99
C GLY A 208 7.91 15.69 -3.66
N SER A 209 7.89 16.61 -2.71
CA SER A 209 8.62 16.47 -1.43
C SER A 209 7.88 15.66 -0.36
N ILE A 210 6.70 15.10 -0.68
CA ILE A 210 5.87 14.33 0.25
C ILE A 210 5.93 12.84 -0.09
N ASP A 211 6.11 12.02 0.93
CA ASP A 211 6.02 10.57 0.84
C ASP A 211 4.57 10.11 1.05
N VAL A 212 3.92 9.67 -0.03
CA VAL A 212 2.56 9.10 -0.04
C VAL A 212 2.59 7.57 -0.12
N TRP A 213 3.67 6.97 0.35
CA TRP A 213 3.92 5.54 0.23
C TRP A 213 2.81 4.68 0.86
N HIS A 214 2.35 3.69 0.07
CA HIS A 214 1.56 2.53 0.44
C HIS A 214 0.17 2.81 1.04
N THR A 215 -0.85 2.79 0.17
CA THR A 215 -2.28 2.67 0.50
C THR A 215 -2.78 3.60 1.62
N GLY A 216 -2.38 4.87 1.58
CA GLY A 216 -2.84 5.87 2.54
C GLY A 216 -2.16 5.81 3.91
N LYS A 217 -1.05 5.07 4.07
CA LYS A 217 -0.27 5.09 5.31
C LYS A 217 0.16 6.52 5.62
N GLY A 218 -0.04 6.95 6.86
CA GLY A 218 0.25 8.31 7.26
C GLY A 218 -0.64 9.40 6.61
N LEU A 219 -1.78 9.04 6.04
CA LEU A 219 -2.68 9.92 5.28
C LEU A 219 -2.92 11.28 5.95
N ARG A 220 -3.11 11.30 7.26
CA ARG A 220 -3.33 12.53 8.01
C ARG A 220 -2.12 13.48 8.01
N THR A 221 -0.91 12.95 7.88
CA THR A 221 0.33 13.75 7.93
C THR A 221 0.64 14.45 6.62
N TRP A 222 0.21 13.89 5.49
CA TRP A 222 0.48 14.44 4.17
C TRP A 222 -0.75 15.05 3.47
N THR A 223 -1.94 14.88 4.06
CA THR A 223 -3.18 15.48 3.56
C THR A 223 -3.40 16.84 4.22
N GLU A 224 -3.94 17.81 3.46
CA GLU A 224 -4.37 19.09 4.02
C GLU A 224 -5.51 18.91 5.01
N SER A 225 -5.55 19.76 6.04
CA SER A 225 -6.60 19.69 7.07
C SER A 225 -8.02 19.81 6.50
N ALA A 226 -8.22 20.63 5.46
CA ALA A 226 -9.52 20.75 4.79
C ALA A 226 -9.90 19.44 4.09
N THR A 227 -9.00 18.87 3.29
CA THR A 227 -9.20 17.59 2.60
C THR A 227 -9.41 16.44 3.58
N TRP A 228 -8.67 16.42 4.70
CA TRP A 228 -8.87 15.45 5.77
C TRP A 228 -10.29 15.53 6.37
N THR A 229 -10.79 16.74 6.61
CA THR A 229 -12.15 16.95 7.14
C THR A 229 -13.21 16.50 6.14
N GLU A 230 -13.06 16.87 4.87
CA GLU A 230 -13.95 16.45 3.79
C GLU A 230 -13.93 14.93 3.59
N LEU A 231 -12.76 14.28 3.68
CA LEU A 231 -12.63 12.84 3.55
C LEU A 231 -13.49 12.08 4.58
N GLN A 232 -13.53 12.55 5.83
CA GLN A 232 -14.34 11.89 6.87
C GLN A 232 -15.82 11.86 6.51
N GLU A 233 -16.31 12.87 5.76
CA GLU A 233 -17.68 12.94 5.30
C GLU A 233 -17.98 11.99 4.11
N THR A 234 -16.96 11.44 3.47
CA THR A 234 -17.15 10.52 2.33
C THR A 234 -17.52 9.10 2.73
N PHE A 235 -17.36 8.72 3.99
CA PHE A 235 -17.69 7.39 4.46
C PHE A 235 -19.11 7.35 5.02
N GLY A 236 -19.91 6.41 4.52
CA GLY A 236 -21.32 6.23 4.90
C GLY A 236 -21.59 4.87 5.54
N ARG A 237 -22.61 4.80 6.39
CA ARG A 237 -23.12 3.57 6.98
C ARG A 237 -23.75 2.66 5.92
N PHE A 238 -24.12 1.43 6.31
CA PHE A 238 -24.93 0.52 5.50
C PHE A 238 -26.42 0.91 5.56
N ASP A 239 -26.71 2.10 5.04
CA ASP A 239 -28.02 2.75 5.02
C ASP A 239 -28.16 3.55 3.72
N ALA A 240 -29.32 3.53 3.09
CA ALA A 240 -29.52 4.14 1.77
C ALA A 240 -29.37 5.66 1.79
N GLN A 241 -29.90 6.34 2.82
CA GLN A 241 -29.82 7.78 2.94
C GLN A 241 -28.40 8.25 3.21
N ASP A 242 -27.72 7.56 4.13
CA ASP A 242 -26.34 7.92 4.50
C ASP A 242 -25.35 7.53 3.38
N ALA A 243 -25.58 6.41 2.67
CA ALA A 243 -24.80 6.06 1.49
C ALA A 243 -24.95 7.11 0.38
N ARG A 244 -26.15 7.66 0.21
CA ARG A 244 -26.37 8.77 -0.72
C ARG A 244 -25.59 10.03 -0.33
N ARG A 245 -25.66 10.42 0.93
CA ARG A 245 -24.88 11.56 1.47
C ARG A 245 -23.38 11.34 1.23
N ALA A 246 -22.88 10.16 1.57
CA ALA A 246 -21.46 9.81 1.41
C ALA A 246 -21.03 9.86 -0.06
N HIS A 247 -21.87 9.33 -0.99
CA HIS A 247 -21.63 9.41 -2.42
C HIS A 247 -21.50 10.85 -2.91
N ASP A 248 -22.43 11.74 -2.51
CA ASP A 248 -22.41 13.15 -2.91
C ASP A 248 -21.15 13.85 -2.36
N ARG A 249 -20.71 13.52 -1.13
CA ARG A 249 -19.45 14.04 -0.56
C ARG A 249 -18.21 13.51 -1.29
N THR A 250 -18.22 12.22 -1.65
CA THR A 250 -17.13 11.60 -2.40
C THR A 250 -16.94 12.26 -3.77
N THR A 251 -18.03 12.45 -4.51
CA THR A 251 -17.97 13.09 -5.84
C THR A 251 -17.54 14.55 -5.77
N GLN A 252 -17.99 15.30 -4.76
CA GLN A 252 -17.57 16.68 -4.53
C GLN A 252 -16.07 16.78 -4.24
N LEU A 253 -15.57 15.96 -3.31
CA LEU A 253 -14.16 15.96 -2.93
C LEU A 253 -13.28 15.56 -4.12
N TYR A 254 -13.63 14.48 -4.80
CA TYR A 254 -12.87 14.01 -5.98
C TYR A 254 -12.80 15.08 -7.07
N SER A 255 -13.95 15.67 -7.44
CA SER A 255 -14.04 16.70 -8.47
C SER A 255 -13.15 17.92 -8.11
N ARG A 256 -13.18 18.37 -6.85
CA ARG A 256 -12.34 19.46 -6.39
C ARG A 256 -10.85 19.13 -6.56
N LEU A 257 -10.42 18.01 -6.01
CA LEU A 257 -9.00 17.60 -6.05
C LEU A 257 -8.51 17.39 -7.49
N ALA A 258 -9.30 16.72 -8.33
CA ALA A 258 -8.93 16.47 -9.71
C ALA A 258 -8.81 17.77 -10.53
N ARG A 259 -9.69 18.75 -10.30
CA ARG A 259 -9.60 20.08 -10.93
C ARG A 259 -8.38 20.86 -10.45
N GLU A 260 -8.04 20.78 -9.16
CA GLU A 260 -6.84 21.40 -8.60
C GLU A 260 -5.57 20.77 -9.17
N VAL A 261 -5.52 19.42 -9.29
CA VAL A 261 -4.41 18.71 -9.93
C VAL A 261 -4.26 19.15 -11.40
N ALA A 262 -5.35 19.15 -12.17
CA ALA A 262 -5.34 19.57 -13.56
C ALA A 262 -4.82 21.03 -13.69
N GLY A 263 -5.30 21.93 -12.84
CA GLY A 263 -4.84 23.32 -12.81
C GLY A 263 -3.36 23.48 -12.49
N MET A 264 -2.85 22.76 -11.48
CA MET A 264 -1.43 22.78 -11.10
C MET A 264 -0.50 22.23 -12.20
N LYS A 265 -1.01 21.29 -12.99
CA LYS A 265 -0.24 20.64 -14.07
C LYS A 265 -0.45 21.27 -15.46
N GLY A 266 -1.37 22.21 -15.60
CA GLY A 266 -1.75 22.79 -16.88
C GLY A 266 -2.50 21.83 -17.79
N TRP A 267 -3.19 20.83 -17.20
CA TRP A 267 -3.99 19.84 -17.92
C TRP A 267 -5.45 20.25 -18.03
N THR A 268 -6.16 19.59 -18.95
CA THR A 268 -7.59 19.79 -19.14
C THR A 268 -8.39 18.79 -18.31
N TYR A 269 -9.18 19.28 -17.34
CA TYR A 269 -10.13 18.44 -16.64
C TYR A 269 -11.32 18.09 -17.56
N PRO A 270 -11.78 16.80 -17.61
CA PRO A 270 -12.88 16.37 -18.48
C PRO A 270 -14.27 16.76 -17.95
N HIS A 271 -14.56 18.06 -17.89
CA HIS A 271 -15.82 18.64 -17.34
C HIS A 271 -17.08 17.98 -17.90
N ARG A 272 -17.08 17.67 -19.21
CA ARG A 272 -18.24 17.08 -19.88
C ARG A 272 -18.66 15.74 -19.29
N VAL A 273 -17.69 14.89 -18.89
CA VAL A 273 -17.98 13.59 -18.28
C VAL A 273 -18.70 13.80 -16.95
N GLU A 274 -18.18 14.64 -16.08
CA GLU A 274 -18.81 14.98 -14.79
C GLU A 274 -20.22 15.51 -14.96
N GLU A 275 -20.41 16.52 -15.84
CA GLU A 275 -21.70 17.17 -16.07
C GLU A 275 -22.76 16.18 -16.57
N LEU A 276 -22.42 15.36 -17.58
CA LEU A 276 -23.35 14.41 -18.15
C LEU A 276 -23.72 13.30 -17.15
N ILE A 277 -22.71 12.72 -16.46
CA ILE A 277 -22.97 11.66 -15.47
C ILE A 277 -23.81 12.22 -14.32
N SER A 278 -23.49 13.40 -13.81
CA SER A 278 -24.27 14.04 -12.74
C SER A 278 -25.70 14.36 -13.13
N ALA A 279 -25.95 14.69 -14.40
CA ALA A 279 -27.31 14.93 -14.93
C ALA A 279 -28.15 13.66 -15.09
N LEU A 280 -27.49 12.49 -15.22
CA LEU A 280 -28.14 11.18 -15.36
C LEU A 280 -28.54 10.55 -14.00
N ASP A 281 -28.34 11.24 -12.89
CA ASP A 281 -28.75 10.77 -11.56
C ASP A 281 -30.28 10.66 -11.47
N PRO A 282 -30.83 9.47 -11.15
CA PRO A 282 -32.28 9.24 -11.09
C PRO A 282 -33.02 10.19 -10.14
N ALA A 283 -32.40 10.57 -9.02
CA ALA A 283 -33.01 11.48 -8.05
C ALA A 283 -33.16 12.91 -8.60
N LYS A 284 -32.27 13.34 -9.49
CA LYS A 284 -32.35 14.65 -10.16
C LYS A 284 -33.33 14.67 -11.33
N GLN A 285 -33.60 13.48 -11.92
CA GLN A 285 -34.56 13.36 -13.03
C GLN A 285 -36.02 13.35 -12.56
N SER A 286 -36.28 12.75 -11.38
CA SER A 286 -37.65 12.68 -10.80
C SER A 286 -38.18 14.06 -10.34
N GLY A 287 -37.35 15.05 -10.14
CA GLY A 287 -37.77 16.43 -9.79
C GLY A 287 -38.09 17.34 -10.97
N ARG A 288 -38.02 16.83 -12.22
CA ARG A 288 -38.31 17.58 -13.45
C ARG A 288 -39.67 17.26 -14.08
N GLN A 289 -40.50 16.43 -13.45
CA GLN A 289 -41.92 16.20 -13.75
C GLN A 289 -42.78 16.99 -12.75
#